data_6ac0effdf265df3e7e3ac89ae2d7bf66
#
_entry.id   6ac0effdf265df3e7e3ac89ae2d7bf66
#
_cell.length_a   1.000
_cell.length_b   1.000
_cell.length_c   1.000
_cell.angle_alpha   90.00
_cell.angle_beta   90.00
_cell.angle_gamma   90.00
#
_symmetry.space_group_name_H-M   'P 1'
#
loop_
_entity.id
_entity.type
_entity.pdbx_description
1 polymer ?
#
loop_
_entity_poly.entity_id
_entity_poly.type
_entity_poly.pdbx_seq_one_letter_code
_entity_poly.pdbx_strand_id
1 'polypeptide(L)'
;MEKIEVLRIESLSRAPLVVEGYLFKGTNSKAPKVAIVGAMEGDSILPLYCASTMVDFFKNKIDKEKIEGDVLIIPSINHYALNIGKRFWPLDNTDINMMFPGYELGETTQRIAKKVFDAISGYDFGIILERRPDPATCLPYIKLFKSGYEDLIGAKKFGFKMIHHRTMKSI
;
A
#
# COMPACT_ATOMS: atom_id res chain seq x y z
N MET A 1 6.80 14.70 -9.62
CA MET A 1 6.81 13.25 -9.31
C MET A 1 8.25 12.81 -9.15
N GLU A 2 8.53 12.15 -8.09
CA GLU A 2 9.83 11.56 -7.77
C GLU A 2 9.63 10.05 -7.61
N LYS A 3 10.46 9.24 -8.25
CA LYS A 3 10.47 7.80 -8.06
C LYS A 3 11.45 7.51 -6.93
N ILE A 4 10.97 6.88 -5.87
CA ILE A 4 11.76 6.58 -4.67
C ILE A 4 11.92 5.07 -4.49
N GLU A 5 13.05 4.66 -3.97
CA GLU A 5 13.28 3.30 -3.53
C GLU A 5 12.72 3.15 -2.10
N VAL A 6 11.60 2.42 -1.97
CA VAL A 6 10.95 2.17 -0.68
C VAL A 6 11.74 1.15 0.13
N LEU A 7 12.19 0.11 -0.53
CA LEU A 7 13.07 -0.88 0.07
C LEU A 7 14.02 -1.50 -0.96
N ARG A 8 15.17 -1.92 -0.46
CA ARG A 8 16.15 -2.78 -1.15
C ARG A 8 16.58 -3.90 -0.21
N ILE A 9 16.53 -5.12 -0.69
CA ILE A 9 17.08 -6.29 0.00
C ILE A 9 18.06 -6.97 -0.96
N GLU A 10 19.33 -6.93 -0.58
CA GLU A 10 20.39 -7.55 -1.36
C GLU A 10 20.30 -9.08 -1.30
N SER A 11 20.75 -9.71 -2.38
CA SER A 11 20.83 -11.16 -2.49
C SER A 11 22.21 -11.55 -3.02
N LEU A 12 22.82 -12.57 -2.43
CA LEU A 12 24.15 -13.06 -2.84
C LEU A 12 24.13 -13.75 -4.20
N SER A 13 22.98 -14.26 -4.65
CA SER A 13 22.88 -15.11 -5.84
C SER A 13 21.84 -14.65 -6.86
N ARG A 14 21.12 -13.56 -6.59
CA ARG A 14 20.04 -13.05 -7.44
C ARG A 14 20.10 -11.53 -7.52
N ALA A 15 19.34 -10.97 -8.45
CA ALA A 15 19.09 -9.53 -8.44
C ALA A 15 18.46 -9.09 -7.11
N PRO A 16 18.79 -7.90 -6.60
CA PRO A 16 18.20 -7.40 -5.37
C PRO A 16 16.68 -7.26 -5.50
N LEU A 17 15.97 -7.50 -4.41
CA LEU A 17 14.57 -7.14 -4.31
C LEU A 17 14.48 -5.63 -4.12
N VAL A 18 13.89 -4.94 -5.07
CA VAL A 18 13.66 -3.49 -5.00
C VAL A 18 12.17 -3.23 -5.11
N VAL A 19 11.59 -2.54 -4.13
CA VAL A 19 10.24 -2.01 -4.22
C VAL A 19 10.32 -0.50 -4.37
N GLU A 20 9.64 0.00 -5.38
CA GLU A 20 9.64 1.41 -5.73
C GLU A 20 8.29 2.04 -5.40
N GLY A 21 8.34 3.31 -5.04
CA GLY A 21 7.18 4.17 -4.83
C GLY A 21 7.27 5.44 -5.66
N TYR A 22 6.15 6.11 -5.81
CA TYR A 22 6.01 7.37 -6.52
C TYR A 22 5.56 8.45 -5.55
N LEU A 23 6.44 9.41 -5.31
CA LEU A 23 6.20 10.53 -4.41
C LEU A 23 5.78 11.76 -5.21
N PHE A 24 4.64 12.30 -4.87
CA PHE A 24 4.13 13.58 -5.35
C PHE A 24 4.20 14.58 -4.21
N LYS A 25 5.11 15.55 -4.33
CA LYS A 25 5.27 16.61 -3.34
C LYS A 25 4.11 17.57 -3.39
N GLY A 26 3.53 17.86 -2.24
CA GLY A 26 2.53 18.88 -2.06
C GLY A 26 3.11 20.30 -2.00
N THR A 27 2.26 21.28 -2.16
CA THR A 27 2.61 22.69 -2.11
C THR A 27 2.64 23.26 -0.68
N ASN A 28 2.02 22.56 0.28
CA ASN A 28 1.89 22.97 1.67
C ASN A 28 2.46 21.90 2.62
N SER A 29 3.60 22.18 3.22
CA SER A 29 4.27 21.24 4.14
C SER A 29 3.49 20.95 5.44
N LYS A 30 2.46 21.75 5.75
CA LYS A 30 1.57 21.55 6.91
C LYS A 30 0.30 20.78 6.55
N ALA A 31 0.05 20.54 5.26
CA ALA A 31 -1.10 19.74 4.85
C ALA A 31 -0.90 18.26 5.16
N PRO A 32 -1.96 17.52 5.47
CA PRO A 32 -1.89 16.10 5.76
C PRO A 32 -1.28 15.30 4.59
N LYS A 33 -0.46 14.32 4.92
CA LYS A 33 0.22 13.45 3.97
C LYS A 33 -0.50 12.11 3.87
N VAL A 34 -0.52 11.53 2.68
CA VAL A 34 -1.23 10.27 2.39
C VAL A 34 -0.28 9.25 1.79
N ALA A 35 -0.25 8.05 2.34
CA ALA A 35 0.42 6.89 1.75
C ALA A 35 -0.63 5.92 1.19
N ILE A 36 -0.46 5.50 -0.06
CA ILE A 36 -1.33 4.55 -0.75
C ILE A 36 -0.50 3.33 -1.12
N VAL A 37 -0.92 2.17 -0.63
CA VAL A 37 -0.24 0.90 -0.89
C VAL A 37 -1.16 0.02 -1.75
N GLY A 38 -0.64 -0.41 -2.89
CA GLY A 38 -1.34 -1.29 -3.83
C GLY A 38 -1.20 -2.77 -3.48
N ALA A 39 -0.84 -3.58 -4.48
CA ALA A 39 -0.81 -5.04 -4.37
C ALA A 39 0.19 -5.56 -3.31
N MET A 40 -0.31 -5.93 -2.15
CA MET A 40 0.46 -6.64 -1.10
C MET A 40 0.51 -8.15 -1.38
N GLU A 41 -0.54 -8.67 -1.99
CA GLU A 41 -0.63 -10.06 -2.45
C GLU A 41 -0.27 -10.13 -3.94
N GLY A 42 0.46 -11.16 -4.36
CA GLY A 42 0.93 -11.27 -5.75
C GLY A 42 -0.15 -11.59 -6.77
N ASP A 43 -1.30 -12.13 -6.36
CA ASP A 43 -2.45 -12.36 -7.24
C ASP A 43 -3.40 -11.15 -7.31
N SER A 44 -3.03 -10.03 -6.69
CA SER A 44 -3.85 -8.82 -6.57
C SER A 44 -3.62 -7.83 -7.72
N ILE A 45 -4.00 -8.23 -8.95
CA ILE A 45 -3.82 -7.40 -10.15
C ILE A 45 -4.69 -6.13 -10.10
N LEU A 46 -5.91 -6.21 -9.59
CA LEU A 46 -6.80 -5.05 -9.52
C LEU A 46 -6.27 -3.92 -8.62
N PRO A 47 -5.80 -4.16 -7.39
CA PRO A 47 -5.09 -3.17 -6.59
C PRO A 47 -3.88 -2.56 -7.28
N LEU A 48 -3.07 -3.36 -7.97
CA LEU A 48 -1.95 -2.88 -8.77
C LEU A 48 -2.42 -1.92 -9.88
N TYR A 49 -3.44 -2.32 -10.64
CA TYR A 49 -4.00 -1.50 -11.70
C TYR A 49 -4.54 -0.17 -11.17
N CYS A 50 -5.29 -0.20 -10.06
CA CYS A 50 -5.81 1.01 -9.41
C CYS A 50 -4.67 1.94 -8.97
N ALA A 51 -3.65 1.41 -8.30
CA ALA A 51 -2.50 2.20 -7.88
C ALA A 51 -1.73 2.81 -9.07
N SER A 52 -1.53 2.03 -10.14
CA SER A 52 -0.88 2.51 -11.37
C SER A 52 -1.70 3.60 -12.07
N THR A 53 -3.03 3.46 -12.08
CA THR A 53 -3.94 4.49 -12.62
C THR A 53 -3.89 5.77 -11.79
N MET A 54 -3.76 5.65 -10.46
CA MET A 54 -3.58 6.81 -9.60
C MET A 54 -2.24 7.52 -9.88
N VAL A 55 -1.15 6.76 -10.08
CA VAL A 55 0.14 7.35 -10.47
C VAL A 55 0.00 8.12 -11.78
N ASP A 56 -0.67 7.57 -12.80
CA ASP A 56 -0.91 8.26 -14.07
C ASP A 56 -1.77 9.53 -13.88
N PHE A 57 -2.79 9.45 -13.05
CA PHE A 57 -3.66 10.59 -12.73
C PHE A 57 -2.86 11.72 -12.08
N PHE A 58 -2.09 11.44 -11.03
CA PHE A 58 -1.28 12.44 -10.34
C PHE A 58 -0.15 12.99 -11.20
N LYS A 59 0.36 12.21 -12.15
CA LYS A 59 1.42 12.61 -13.06
C LYS A 59 0.93 13.52 -14.18
N ASN A 60 -0.21 13.17 -14.81
CA ASN A 60 -0.60 13.68 -16.12
C ASN A 60 -1.93 14.44 -16.13
N LYS A 61 -2.80 14.24 -15.14
CA LYS A 61 -4.17 14.75 -15.18
C LYS A 61 -4.51 15.75 -14.09
N ILE A 62 -3.77 15.74 -12.98
CA ILE A 62 -3.98 16.71 -11.92
C ILE A 62 -3.04 17.91 -12.09
N ASP A 63 -3.56 19.08 -11.82
CA ASP A 63 -2.74 20.27 -11.65
C ASP A 63 -1.91 20.13 -10.37
N LYS A 64 -0.60 20.23 -10.49
CA LYS A 64 0.32 20.06 -9.36
C LYS A 64 0.08 21.07 -8.23
N GLU A 65 -0.40 22.27 -8.56
CA GLU A 65 -0.72 23.30 -7.57
C GLU A 65 -1.92 22.94 -6.70
N LYS A 66 -2.73 21.96 -7.12
CA LYS A 66 -3.87 21.44 -6.35
C LYS A 66 -3.52 20.32 -5.38
N ILE A 67 -2.28 19.83 -5.41
CA ILE A 67 -1.80 18.84 -4.45
C ILE A 67 -1.26 19.61 -3.23
N GLU A 68 -2.02 19.61 -2.15
CA GLU A 68 -1.61 20.33 -0.94
C GLU A 68 -0.59 19.53 -0.13
N GLY A 69 -0.91 18.33 0.31
CA GLY A 69 -0.02 17.45 1.07
C GLY A 69 0.73 16.46 0.20
N ASP A 70 1.80 15.87 0.73
CA ASP A 70 2.55 14.83 0.04
C ASP A 70 1.71 13.57 -0.17
N VAL A 71 1.81 12.97 -1.36
CA VAL A 71 1.16 11.69 -1.69
C VAL A 71 2.22 10.70 -2.12
N LEU A 72 2.34 9.60 -1.37
CA LEU A 72 3.17 8.45 -1.73
C LEU A 72 2.29 7.32 -2.25
N ILE A 73 2.62 6.79 -3.41
CA ILE A 73 1.94 5.62 -4.00
C ILE A 73 2.95 4.51 -4.20
N ILE A 74 2.71 3.35 -3.58
CA ILE A 74 3.50 2.13 -3.74
C ILE A 74 2.63 1.10 -4.48
N PRO A 75 2.81 0.90 -5.78
CA PRO A 75 1.88 0.09 -6.59
C PRO A 75 1.87 -1.39 -6.22
N SER A 76 3.03 -1.96 -5.90
CA SER A 76 3.15 -3.37 -5.53
C SER A 76 4.32 -3.59 -4.57
N ILE A 77 4.07 -4.39 -3.54
CA ILE A 77 5.11 -4.82 -2.59
C ILE A 77 5.61 -6.22 -2.97
N ASN A 78 4.72 -7.09 -3.45
CA ASN A 78 5.02 -8.50 -3.71
C ASN A 78 5.07 -8.82 -5.21
N HIS A 79 5.92 -8.12 -5.95
CA HIS A 79 6.03 -8.34 -7.40
C HIS A 79 6.66 -9.69 -7.77
N TYR A 80 7.43 -10.34 -6.89
CA TYR A 80 7.91 -11.71 -7.15
C TYR A 80 6.76 -12.72 -7.20
N ALA A 81 5.81 -12.63 -6.27
CA ALA A 81 4.62 -13.47 -6.30
C ALA A 81 3.71 -13.13 -7.48
N LEU A 82 3.61 -11.83 -7.82
CA LEU A 82 2.87 -11.35 -8.98
C LEU A 82 3.37 -11.99 -10.28
N ASN A 83 4.68 -12.06 -10.48
CA ASN A 83 5.30 -12.63 -11.69
C ASN A 83 4.96 -14.11 -11.91
N ILE A 84 4.59 -14.84 -10.85
CA ILE A 84 4.24 -16.26 -10.92
C ILE A 84 2.79 -16.54 -10.54
N GLY A 85 1.96 -15.50 -10.41
CA GLY A 85 0.53 -15.61 -10.09
C GLY A 85 0.24 -16.23 -8.72
N LYS A 86 1.16 -16.11 -7.76
CA LYS A 86 0.96 -16.62 -6.39
C LYS A 86 0.53 -15.51 -5.45
N ARG A 87 -0.30 -15.86 -4.47
CA ARG A 87 -0.81 -14.92 -3.48
C ARG A 87 0.26 -14.46 -2.50
N PHE A 88 0.93 -15.42 -1.87
CA PHE A 88 1.88 -15.21 -0.79
C PHE A 88 3.32 -15.12 -1.30
N TRP A 89 4.24 -14.80 -0.43
CA TRP A 89 5.66 -14.75 -0.76
C TRP A 89 6.16 -16.10 -1.30
N PRO A 90 6.84 -16.13 -2.47
CA PRO A 90 7.05 -17.41 -3.18
C PRO A 90 7.99 -18.39 -2.51
N LEU A 91 8.91 -17.91 -1.66
CA LEU A 91 9.97 -18.75 -1.09
C LEU A 91 9.49 -19.57 0.11
N ASP A 92 8.64 -18.99 0.95
CA ASP A 92 8.18 -19.60 2.21
C ASP A 92 6.65 -19.65 2.35
N ASN A 93 5.93 -19.18 1.33
CA ASN A 93 4.46 -19.10 1.30
C ASN A 93 3.89 -18.24 2.45
N THR A 94 4.63 -17.21 2.89
CA THR A 94 4.23 -16.32 3.97
C THR A 94 3.39 -15.15 3.43
N ASP A 95 2.35 -14.78 4.18
CA ASP A 95 1.55 -13.57 3.93
C ASP A 95 2.28 -12.34 4.50
N ILE A 96 2.76 -11.45 3.63
CA ILE A 96 3.45 -10.22 4.05
C ILE A 96 2.55 -9.34 4.93
N ASN A 97 1.23 -9.34 4.69
CA ASN A 97 0.27 -8.60 5.51
C ASN A 97 0.32 -8.96 6.99
N MET A 98 0.59 -10.22 7.29
CA MET A 98 0.64 -10.73 8.65
C MET A 98 1.96 -10.42 9.36
N MET A 99 2.95 -9.88 8.63
CA MET A 99 4.28 -9.62 9.16
C MET A 99 4.45 -8.21 9.73
N PHE A 100 3.51 -7.30 9.52
CA PHE A 100 3.60 -5.93 10.04
C PHE A 100 3.52 -5.87 11.57
N PRO A 101 4.29 -5.00 12.22
CA PRO A 101 5.15 -3.93 11.68
C PRO A 101 6.51 -4.40 11.14
N GLY A 102 6.81 -5.68 11.19
CA GLY A 102 8.02 -6.28 10.68
C GLY A 102 9.20 -6.27 11.66
N TYR A 103 10.30 -6.89 11.25
CA TYR A 103 11.53 -6.97 12.03
C TYR A 103 12.75 -6.97 11.10
N GLU A 104 13.72 -6.10 11.35
CA GLU A 104 14.85 -5.88 10.43
C GLU A 104 15.82 -7.08 10.35
N LEU A 105 15.99 -7.81 11.44
CA LEU A 105 16.84 -9.01 11.52
C LEU A 105 16.07 -10.31 11.29
N GLY A 106 14.81 -10.20 10.86
CA GLY A 106 13.95 -11.34 10.61
C GLY A 106 14.07 -11.92 9.21
N GLU A 107 13.15 -12.83 8.91
CA GLU A 107 13.00 -13.42 7.58
C GLU A 107 12.68 -12.35 6.52
N THR A 108 12.83 -12.72 5.25
CA THR A 108 12.66 -11.77 4.13
C THR A 108 11.34 -11.01 4.21
N THR A 109 10.23 -11.69 4.50
CA THR A 109 8.90 -11.08 4.60
C THR A 109 8.77 -10.11 5.76
N GLN A 110 9.39 -10.41 6.90
CA GLN A 110 9.44 -9.51 8.06
C GLN A 110 10.28 -8.26 7.75
N ARG A 111 11.38 -8.41 7.03
CA ARG A 111 12.21 -7.29 6.58
C ARG A 111 11.50 -6.42 5.56
N ILE A 112 10.75 -7.02 4.63
CA ILE A 112 9.89 -6.29 3.69
C ILE A 112 8.86 -5.46 4.46
N ALA A 113 8.13 -6.10 5.38
CA ALA A 113 7.11 -5.43 6.18
C ALA A 113 7.70 -4.25 6.98
N LYS A 114 8.88 -4.45 7.60
CA LYS A 114 9.57 -3.40 8.36
C LYS A 114 9.92 -2.19 7.49
N LYS A 115 10.54 -2.42 6.32
CA LYS A 115 10.94 -1.34 5.42
C LYS A 115 9.73 -0.56 4.86
N VAL A 116 8.67 -1.27 4.50
CA VAL A 116 7.42 -0.64 4.05
C VAL A 116 6.79 0.15 5.19
N PHE A 117 6.72 -0.43 6.40
CA PHE A 117 6.18 0.26 7.58
C PHE A 117 6.95 1.55 7.88
N ASP A 118 8.28 1.50 7.85
CA ASP A 118 9.11 2.69 8.07
C ASP A 118 8.87 3.77 7.01
N ALA A 119 8.70 3.38 5.75
CA ALA A 119 8.46 4.31 4.66
C ALA A 119 7.11 5.04 4.78
N ILE A 120 6.08 4.39 5.36
CA ILE A 120 4.73 4.96 5.47
C ILE A 120 4.42 5.54 6.84
N SER A 121 5.19 5.24 7.88
CA SER A 121 4.91 5.66 9.28
C SER A 121 4.96 7.17 9.51
N GLY A 122 5.56 7.93 8.59
CA GLY A 122 5.59 9.40 8.63
C GLY A 122 4.41 10.08 7.93
N TYR A 123 3.39 9.32 7.50
CA TYR A 123 2.19 9.84 6.82
C TYR A 123 1.00 9.87 7.77
N ASP A 124 0.14 10.90 7.62
CA ASP A 124 -1.03 11.10 8.48
C ASP A 124 -2.14 10.10 8.17
N PHE A 125 -2.26 9.70 6.89
CA PHE A 125 -3.25 8.73 6.43
C PHE A 125 -2.62 7.61 5.63
N GLY A 126 -3.05 6.37 5.90
CA GLY A 126 -2.69 5.17 5.14
C GLY A 126 -3.91 4.57 4.44
N ILE A 127 -3.78 4.28 3.15
CA ILE A 127 -4.79 3.61 2.34
C ILE A 127 -4.19 2.34 1.76
N ILE A 128 -4.79 1.20 2.03
CA ILE A 128 -4.42 -0.08 1.43
C ILE A 128 -5.49 -0.45 0.40
N LEU A 129 -5.06 -0.69 -0.83
CA LEU A 129 -5.92 -1.19 -1.89
C LEU A 129 -5.94 -2.72 -1.82
N GLU A 130 -7.09 -3.28 -1.50
CA GLU A 130 -7.28 -4.72 -1.36
C GLU A 130 -8.24 -5.27 -2.41
N ARG A 131 -8.00 -6.49 -2.83
CA ARG A 131 -8.95 -7.31 -3.59
C ARG A 131 -9.68 -8.23 -2.60
N ARG A 132 -10.99 -8.36 -2.77
CA ARG A 132 -11.72 -9.41 -2.07
C ARG A 132 -11.34 -10.78 -2.65
N PRO A 133 -10.95 -11.76 -1.82
CA PRO A 133 -10.56 -13.09 -2.31
C PRO A 133 -11.76 -13.90 -2.84
N ASP A 134 -12.98 -13.54 -2.46
CA ASP A 134 -14.21 -14.18 -2.87
C ASP A 134 -14.56 -13.77 -4.32
N PRO A 135 -14.87 -14.71 -5.22
CA PRO A 135 -15.30 -14.42 -6.59
C PRO A 135 -16.67 -13.73 -6.70
N ALA A 136 -17.39 -13.59 -5.60
CA ALA A 136 -18.69 -12.92 -5.60
C ALA A 136 -18.55 -11.45 -6.02
N THR A 137 -19.37 -11.02 -6.96
CA THR A 137 -19.48 -9.62 -7.34
C THR A 137 -20.01 -8.81 -6.16
N CYS A 138 -19.27 -7.82 -5.71
CA CYS A 138 -19.70 -6.92 -4.66
C CYS A 138 -19.42 -5.46 -5.05
N LEU A 139 -20.15 -4.55 -4.44
CA LEU A 139 -19.84 -3.13 -4.56
C LEU A 139 -18.51 -2.84 -3.86
N PRO A 140 -17.68 -1.94 -4.41
CA PRO A 140 -16.51 -1.49 -3.70
C PRO A 140 -16.90 -0.82 -2.38
N TYR A 141 -16.11 -1.02 -1.35
CA TYR A 141 -16.36 -0.50 -0.01
C TYR A 141 -15.07 -0.14 0.70
N ILE A 142 -15.20 0.69 1.73
CA ILE A 142 -14.10 1.03 2.61
C ILE A 142 -14.16 0.15 3.85
N LYS A 143 -13.03 -0.42 4.23
CA LYS A 143 -12.85 -1.16 5.47
C LYS A 143 -12.14 -0.24 6.48
N LEU A 144 -12.79 0.03 7.61
CA LEU A 144 -12.19 0.74 8.74
C LEU A 144 -12.00 -0.21 9.90
N PHE A 145 -10.79 -0.25 10.44
CA PHE A 145 -10.50 -1.01 11.64
C PHE A 145 -10.69 -0.11 12.87
N LYS A 146 -11.40 -0.62 13.87
CA LYS A 146 -11.52 0.04 15.17
C LYS A 146 -10.19 -0.02 15.91
N SER A 147 -9.34 0.94 15.66
CA SER A 147 -7.99 1.06 16.24
C SER A 147 -7.86 2.26 17.19
N GLY A 148 -8.86 3.14 17.23
CA GLY A 148 -8.78 4.45 17.88
C GLY A 148 -8.19 5.55 17.00
N TYR A 149 -7.71 5.19 15.80
CA TYR A 149 -7.14 6.12 14.80
C TYR A 149 -7.95 6.13 13.49
N GLU A 150 -9.11 5.47 13.47
CA GLU A 150 -9.96 5.43 12.30
C GLU A 150 -10.55 6.79 11.95
N ASP A 151 -10.40 7.23 10.69
CA ASP A 151 -11.00 8.44 10.18
C ASP A 151 -12.27 8.16 9.38
N LEU A 152 -13.42 8.16 10.07
CA LEU A 152 -14.72 7.98 9.43
C LEU A 152 -15.10 9.16 8.53
N ILE A 153 -14.66 10.39 8.87
CA ILE A 153 -14.98 11.59 8.10
C ILE A 153 -14.24 11.55 6.76
N GLY A 154 -12.94 11.26 6.79
CA GLY A 154 -12.15 11.06 5.61
C GLY A 154 -12.66 9.91 4.73
N ALA A 155 -13.02 8.77 5.34
CA ALA A 155 -13.58 7.63 4.62
C ALA A 155 -14.87 7.99 3.85
N LYS A 156 -15.75 8.80 4.42
CA LYS A 156 -16.98 9.27 3.74
C LYS A 156 -16.70 10.12 2.50
N LYS A 157 -15.57 10.85 2.46
CA LYS A 157 -15.20 11.70 1.32
C LYS A 157 -14.90 10.90 0.04
N PHE A 158 -14.56 9.62 0.17
CA PHE A 158 -14.36 8.73 -0.99
C PHE A 158 -15.65 8.41 -1.75
N GLY A 159 -16.83 8.70 -1.19
CA GLY A 159 -18.11 8.54 -1.86
C GLY A 159 -18.54 7.07 -2.06
N PHE A 160 -17.88 6.10 -1.45
CA PHE A 160 -18.34 4.71 -1.49
C PHE A 160 -19.65 4.52 -0.72
N LYS A 161 -20.54 3.70 -1.27
CA LYS A 161 -21.87 3.46 -0.67
C LYS A 161 -21.84 2.67 0.63
N MET A 162 -20.72 1.98 0.90
CA MET A 162 -20.58 1.13 2.08
C MET A 162 -19.24 1.38 2.79
N ILE A 163 -19.31 1.54 4.10
CA ILE A 163 -18.16 1.57 4.99
C ILE A 163 -18.35 0.44 6.01
N HIS A 164 -17.43 -0.50 5.98
CA HIS A 164 -17.44 -1.66 6.87
C HIS A 164 -16.52 -1.43 8.07
N HIS A 165 -17.08 -1.24 9.24
CA HIS A 165 -16.33 -1.19 10.49
C HIS A 165 -15.99 -2.59 10.96
N ARG A 166 -14.71 -2.86 11.17
CA ARG A 166 -14.20 -4.15 11.64
C ARG A 166 -13.46 -3.95 12.96
N THR A 167 -13.82 -4.75 13.94
CA THR A 167 -13.03 -4.84 15.18
C THR A 167 -11.78 -5.66 14.88
N MET A 168 -10.59 -5.13 15.21
CA MET A 168 -9.40 -5.96 15.27
C MET A 168 -9.60 -6.95 16.40
N LYS A 169 -9.69 -8.23 16.09
CA LYS A 169 -9.55 -9.25 17.12
C LYS A 169 -8.07 -9.26 17.48
N SER A 170 -7.75 -8.87 18.69
CA SER A 170 -6.46 -9.18 19.29
C SER A 170 -6.34 -10.71 19.27
N ILE A 171 -5.29 -11.21 18.68
CA ILE A 171 -4.88 -12.60 18.84
C ILE A 171 -4.27 -12.74 20.23
#